data_d378106a149c0ddb751e33e018a6da2e
#
_entry.id   d378106a149c0ddb751e33e018a6da2e
#
_cell.length_a   1.000
_cell.length_b   1.000
_cell.length_c   1.000
_cell.angle_alpha   90.00
_cell.angle_beta   90.00
_cell.angle_gamma   90.00
#
_symmetry.space_group_name_H-M   'P 1'
#
loop_
_entity.id
_entity.type
_entity.pdbx_description
1 polymer ?
#
loop_
_entity_poly.entity_id
_entity_poly.type
_entity_poly.pdbx_seq_one_letter_code
_entity_poly.pdbx_strand_id
1 'polypeptide(L)'
;VENGELVCESGPDKQYGYLSTNKTYKNFELTLQFKLEANGNSGVFIRSGIEGTKISGWQVEVAPEGKHTGGIYESYGRGWLIKPKPEDESKLNPTGWNEMRILVQGDRVTSFLNGTQMVD
;
A
#
# COMPACT_ATOMS: atom_id res chain seq x y z
N VAL A 1 -14.21 -12.46 0.98
CA VAL A 1 -13.62 -13.03 -0.25
C VAL A 1 -14.72 -13.29 -1.26
N GLU A 2 -14.61 -12.70 -2.43
CA GLU A 2 -15.57 -12.89 -3.52
C GLU A 2 -14.80 -13.27 -4.79
N ASN A 3 -15.17 -14.38 -5.42
CA ASN A 3 -14.52 -14.84 -6.67
C ASN A 3 -13.00 -14.94 -6.58
N GLY A 4 -12.47 -15.37 -5.44
CA GLY A 4 -11.03 -15.46 -5.22
C GLY A 4 -10.34 -14.15 -4.91
N GLU A 5 -11.08 -13.07 -4.70
CA GLU A 5 -10.55 -11.74 -4.41
C GLU A 5 -10.90 -11.31 -3.00
N LEU A 6 -9.98 -10.56 -2.36
CA LEU A 6 -10.28 -9.85 -1.13
C LEU A 6 -10.98 -8.55 -1.49
N VAL A 7 -12.21 -8.39 -1.04
CA VAL A 7 -12.98 -7.18 -1.27
C VAL A 7 -13.05 -6.38 0.03
N CYS A 8 -12.56 -5.15 -0.03
CA CYS A 8 -12.56 -4.24 1.11
C CYS A 8 -13.57 -3.13 0.86
N GLU A 9 -14.51 -2.99 1.78
CA GLU A 9 -15.58 -2.01 1.68
C GLU A 9 -15.78 -1.35 3.04
N SER A 10 -15.95 -0.03 3.04
CA SER A 10 -16.21 0.70 4.27
C SER A 10 -17.58 0.33 4.83
N GLY A 11 -17.62 0.04 6.12
CA GLY A 11 -18.88 -0.20 6.81
C GLY A 11 -19.69 1.08 7.00
N PRO A 12 -20.95 0.97 7.43
CA PRO A 12 -21.83 2.14 7.61
C PRO A 12 -21.32 3.13 8.67
N ASP A 13 -20.56 2.66 9.64
CA ASP A 13 -19.95 3.49 10.68
C ASP A 13 -18.63 4.15 10.23
N LYS A 14 -18.14 3.80 9.06
CA LYS A 14 -16.88 4.30 8.47
C LYS A 14 -15.67 4.15 9.38
N GLN A 15 -15.67 3.16 10.24
CA GLN A 15 -14.51 2.87 11.08
C GLN A 15 -13.41 2.16 10.28
N TYR A 16 -12.16 2.36 10.71
CA TYR A 16 -11.02 1.70 10.10
C TYR A 16 -10.97 0.22 10.49
N GLY A 17 -10.60 -0.61 9.53
CA GLY A 17 -10.31 -2.01 9.75
C GLY A 17 -9.13 -2.42 8.90
N TYR A 18 -8.40 -3.43 9.35
CA TYR A 18 -7.17 -3.88 8.68
C TYR A 18 -7.14 -5.40 8.62
N LEU A 19 -6.56 -5.90 7.53
CA LEU A 19 -6.24 -7.30 7.40
C LEU A 19 -4.74 -7.46 7.67
N SER A 20 -4.39 -8.32 8.62
CA SER A 20 -3.01 -8.55 9.01
C SER A 20 -2.62 -10.00 8.79
N THR A 21 -1.38 -10.25 8.40
CA THR A 21 -0.83 -11.60 8.34
C THR A 21 -0.66 -12.15 9.76
N ASN A 22 -0.79 -13.49 9.90
CA ASN A 22 -0.58 -14.15 11.19
C ASN A 22 0.90 -14.30 11.56
N LYS A 23 1.78 -14.11 10.57
CA LYS A 23 3.23 -14.22 10.75
C LYS A 23 3.87 -12.86 10.58
N THR A 24 5.04 -12.67 11.21
CA THR A 24 5.86 -11.49 11.02
C THR A 24 7.03 -11.80 10.09
N TYR A 25 7.44 -10.78 9.35
CA TYR A 25 8.52 -10.90 8.36
C TYR A 25 9.49 -9.75 8.56
N LYS A 26 10.79 -10.02 8.44
CA LYS A 26 11.82 -8.99 8.58
C LYS A 26 12.29 -8.49 7.21
N ASN A 27 12.80 -9.41 6.40
CA ASN A 27 13.18 -9.13 5.01
C ASN A 27 12.28 -9.98 4.13
N PHE A 28 11.69 -9.36 3.10
CA PHE A 28 10.73 -10.08 2.28
C PHE A 28 10.55 -9.41 0.93
N GLU A 29 9.97 -10.16 0.02
CA GLU A 29 9.42 -9.65 -1.23
C GLU A 29 7.94 -10.00 -1.25
N LEU A 30 7.10 -9.01 -1.41
CA LEU A 30 5.65 -9.18 -1.52
C LEU A 30 5.20 -8.73 -2.90
N THR A 31 4.48 -9.61 -3.59
CA THR A 31 3.81 -9.27 -4.83
C THR A 31 2.31 -9.40 -4.61
N LEU A 32 1.57 -8.40 -5.03
CA LEU A 32 0.12 -8.41 -4.92
C LEU A 32 -0.50 -7.73 -6.13
N GLN A 33 -1.77 -7.97 -6.34
CA GLN A 33 -2.56 -7.25 -7.33
C GLN A 33 -3.70 -6.52 -6.63
N PHE A 34 -4.00 -5.32 -7.10
CA PHE A 34 -5.10 -4.54 -6.55
C PHE A 34 -5.88 -3.85 -7.65
N LYS A 35 -7.13 -3.55 -7.34
CA LYS A 35 -8.03 -2.79 -8.21
C LYS A 35 -8.79 -1.80 -7.35
N LEU A 36 -8.78 -0.55 -7.77
CA LEU A 36 -9.52 0.52 -7.10
C LEU A 36 -10.84 0.75 -7.83
N GLU A 37 -11.95 0.60 -7.13
CA GLU A 37 -13.28 0.81 -7.73
C GLU A 37 -13.88 2.16 -7.40
N ALA A 38 -13.29 2.86 -6.44
CA ALA A 38 -13.73 4.19 -6.02
C ALA A 38 -12.50 5.02 -5.67
N ASN A 39 -12.70 6.27 -5.29
CA ASN A 39 -11.62 7.18 -4.90
C ASN A 39 -11.11 6.90 -3.48
N GLY A 40 -11.06 5.62 -3.10
CA GLY A 40 -10.60 5.21 -1.79
C GLY A 40 -9.08 5.23 -1.67
N ASN A 41 -8.61 5.52 -0.47
CA ASN A 41 -7.21 5.44 -0.11
C ASN A 41 -6.96 4.12 0.62
N SER A 42 -5.87 3.46 0.29
CA SER A 42 -5.47 2.20 0.90
C SER A 42 -3.94 2.13 1.01
N GLY A 43 -3.42 0.99 1.35
CA GLY A 43 -1.99 0.79 1.42
C GLY A 43 -1.60 -0.55 2.02
N VAL A 44 -0.32 -0.82 1.96
CA VAL A 44 0.28 -2.02 2.56
C VAL A 44 1.21 -1.55 3.67
N PHE A 45 0.87 -1.86 4.91
CA PHE A 45 1.71 -1.56 6.05
C PHE A 45 2.80 -2.60 6.22
N ILE A 46 4.03 -2.13 6.37
CA ILE A 46 5.21 -2.96 6.63
C ILE A 46 5.89 -2.46 7.89
N ARG A 47 6.54 -3.36 8.62
CA ARG A 47 7.28 -3.02 9.85
C ARG A 47 6.48 -2.14 10.80
N SER A 48 5.23 -2.52 11.00
CA SER A 48 4.25 -1.69 11.69
C SER A 48 3.70 -2.39 12.91
N GLY A 49 3.29 -1.58 13.89
CA GLY A 49 2.57 -2.04 15.07
C GLY A 49 1.10 -1.72 14.97
N ILE A 50 0.27 -2.60 15.51
CA ILE A 50 -1.18 -2.45 15.53
C ILE A 50 -1.63 -2.34 16.97
N GLU A 51 -2.42 -1.30 17.26
CA GLU A 51 -3.07 -1.12 18.57
C GLU A 51 -4.51 -0.70 18.32
N GLY A 52 -5.44 -1.65 18.46
CA GLY A 52 -6.84 -1.43 18.10
C GLY A 52 -7.00 -1.16 16.62
N THR A 53 -7.49 0.03 16.27
CA THR A 53 -7.61 0.50 14.88
C THR A 53 -6.49 1.44 14.49
N LYS A 54 -5.46 1.58 15.33
CA LYS A 54 -4.31 2.44 15.07
C LYS A 54 -3.14 1.58 14.59
N ILE A 55 -2.63 1.90 13.40
CA ILE A 55 -1.40 1.30 12.87
C ILE A 55 -0.34 2.38 12.80
N SER A 56 0.80 2.13 13.43
CA SER A 56 1.98 2.99 13.34
C SER A 56 3.08 2.26 12.60
N GLY A 57 3.73 2.94 11.68
CA GLY A 57 4.83 2.38 10.88
C GLY A 57 4.75 2.85 9.44
N TRP A 58 5.40 2.12 8.56
CA TRP A 58 5.54 2.50 7.16
C TRP A 58 4.44 1.89 6.30
N GLN A 59 3.80 2.75 5.50
CA GLN A 59 2.78 2.33 4.54
C GLN A 59 3.29 2.56 3.13
N VAL A 60 3.24 1.51 2.31
CA VAL A 60 3.37 1.66 0.86
C VAL A 60 1.99 2.05 0.33
N GLU A 61 1.89 3.24 -0.23
CA GLU A 61 0.61 3.84 -0.56
C GLU A 61 -0.07 3.15 -1.74
N VAL A 62 -1.39 2.99 -1.64
CA VAL A 62 -2.28 2.59 -2.72
C VAL A 62 -3.42 3.60 -2.76
N ALA A 63 -3.48 4.39 -3.82
CA ALA A 63 -4.39 5.52 -3.90
C ALA A 63 -4.77 5.80 -5.35
N PRO A 64 -5.80 6.64 -5.59
CA PRO A 64 -6.14 7.08 -6.93
C PRO A 64 -4.99 7.79 -7.65
N GLU A 65 -5.14 7.97 -8.94
CA GLU A 65 -4.14 8.65 -9.77
C GLU A 65 -3.76 10.02 -9.19
N GLY A 66 -2.47 10.32 -9.17
CA GLY A 66 -1.96 11.58 -8.65
C GLY A 66 -1.87 11.65 -7.12
N LYS A 67 -2.15 10.56 -6.41
CA LYS A 67 -2.16 10.51 -4.96
C LYS A 67 -1.04 9.64 -4.37
N HIS A 68 0.04 9.46 -5.14
CA HIS A 68 1.33 8.92 -4.67
C HIS A 68 1.38 7.41 -4.45
N THR A 69 0.65 6.62 -5.27
CA THR A 69 0.76 5.14 -5.19
C THR A 69 2.21 4.69 -5.33
N GLY A 70 2.66 3.83 -4.42
CA GLY A 70 4.03 3.35 -4.36
C GLY A 70 4.95 4.18 -3.45
N GLY A 71 4.51 5.37 -3.02
CA GLY A 71 5.25 6.18 -2.06
C GLY A 71 5.22 5.58 -0.66
N ILE A 72 6.10 6.05 0.20
CA ILE A 72 6.20 5.57 1.59
C ILE A 72 5.77 6.66 2.55
N TYR A 73 4.76 6.34 3.35
CA TYR A 73 4.21 7.22 4.38
C TYR A 73 4.41 6.60 5.75
N GLU A 74 4.94 7.37 6.68
CA GLU A 74 5.10 6.92 8.07
C GLU A 74 3.88 7.36 8.89
N SER A 75 3.01 6.40 9.16
CA SER A 75 1.77 6.63 9.91
C SER A 75 2.07 6.89 11.39
N TYR A 76 1.50 7.93 11.95
CA TYR A 76 1.75 8.41 13.31
C TYR A 76 3.23 8.71 13.56
N GLY A 77 3.93 9.19 12.54
CA GLY A 77 5.33 9.54 12.62
C GLY A 77 5.63 10.77 11.75
N ARG A 78 6.62 10.64 10.87
CA ARG A 78 7.11 11.75 10.06
C ARG A 78 6.25 12.12 8.85
N GLY A 79 5.19 11.34 8.57
CA GLY A 79 4.39 11.53 7.37
C GLY A 79 5.07 10.99 6.12
N TRP A 80 5.00 11.74 5.02
CA TRP A 80 5.62 11.30 3.77
C TRP A 80 7.14 11.24 3.90
N LEU A 81 7.71 10.06 3.69
CA LEU A 81 9.15 9.87 3.66
C LEU A 81 9.69 10.05 2.25
N ILE A 82 9.00 9.49 1.26
CA ILE A 82 9.36 9.62 -0.14
C ILE A 82 8.11 9.45 -1.01
N LYS A 83 7.98 10.30 -2.02
CA LYS A 83 6.90 10.24 -2.99
C LYS A 83 7.46 9.81 -4.34
N PRO A 84 6.69 9.06 -5.15
CA PRO A 84 7.14 8.74 -6.51
C PRO A 84 7.16 9.99 -7.37
N LYS A 85 7.89 9.92 -8.47
CA LYS A 85 7.90 11.00 -9.47
C LYS A 85 6.53 11.05 -10.17
N PRO A 86 6.05 12.24 -10.53
CA PRO A 86 4.75 12.37 -11.22
C PRO A 86 4.65 11.53 -12.50
N GLU A 87 5.72 11.44 -13.27
CA GLU A 87 5.74 10.63 -14.49
C GLU A 87 5.59 9.13 -14.21
N ASP A 88 6.05 8.66 -13.06
CA ASP A 88 5.93 7.25 -12.66
C ASP A 88 4.52 6.94 -12.16
N GLU A 89 3.83 7.91 -11.57
CA GLU A 89 2.45 7.74 -11.11
C GLU A 89 1.49 7.47 -12.26
N SER A 90 1.84 7.87 -13.49
CA SER A 90 1.03 7.59 -14.67
C SER A 90 0.96 6.09 -15.01
N LYS A 91 1.79 5.27 -14.39
CA LYS A 91 1.78 3.81 -14.59
C LYS A 91 0.61 3.12 -13.91
N LEU A 92 -0.10 3.82 -13.03
CA LEU A 92 -1.31 3.29 -12.41
C LEU A 92 -2.40 3.11 -13.47
N ASN A 93 -3.02 1.92 -13.47
CA ASN A 93 -4.24 1.67 -14.23
C ASN A 93 -5.43 2.08 -13.34
N PRO A 94 -6.12 3.18 -13.65
CA PRO A 94 -7.16 3.68 -12.75
C PRO A 94 -8.45 2.87 -12.76
N THR A 95 -8.66 2.03 -13.76
CA THR A 95 -9.92 1.29 -13.93
C THR A 95 -9.77 -0.22 -13.95
N GLY A 96 -8.58 -0.74 -13.76
CA GLY A 96 -8.33 -2.17 -13.82
C GLY A 96 -7.35 -2.63 -12.77
N TRP A 97 -6.81 -3.82 -13.00
CA TRP A 97 -5.86 -4.44 -12.08
C TRP A 97 -4.48 -3.81 -12.21
N ASN A 98 -3.82 -3.69 -11.07
CA ASN A 98 -2.44 -3.24 -10.95
C ASN A 98 -1.64 -4.28 -10.19
N GLU A 99 -0.37 -4.45 -10.57
CA GLU A 99 0.56 -5.27 -9.82
C GLU A 99 1.48 -4.37 -9.00
N MET A 100 1.59 -4.68 -7.72
CA MET A 100 2.53 -4.01 -6.83
C MET A 100 3.52 -5.02 -6.29
N ARG A 101 4.81 -4.67 -6.30
CA ARG A 101 5.86 -5.46 -5.69
C ARG A 101 6.60 -4.60 -4.67
N ILE A 102 6.78 -5.14 -3.50
CA ILE A 102 7.45 -4.47 -2.39
C ILE A 102 8.62 -5.33 -1.97
N LEU A 103 9.82 -4.78 -2.02
CA LEU A 103 11.04 -5.45 -1.61
C LEU A 103 11.58 -4.77 -0.36
N VAL A 104 11.72 -5.52 0.72
CA VAL A 104 12.22 -5.01 2.00
C VAL A 104 13.47 -5.77 2.38
N GLN A 105 14.59 -5.07 2.43
CA GLN A 105 15.89 -5.63 2.80
C GLN A 105 16.59 -4.68 3.78
N GLY A 106 16.75 -5.10 5.03
CA GLY A 106 17.34 -4.24 6.04
C GLY A 106 16.55 -2.95 6.20
N ASP A 107 17.21 -1.82 6.01
CA ASP A 107 16.60 -0.48 6.10
C ASP A 107 16.11 0.03 4.74
N ARG A 108 16.21 -0.79 3.70
CA ARG A 108 15.86 -0.39 2.34
C ARG A 108 14.49 -0.95 1.95
N VAL A 109 13.62 -0.08 1.45
CA VAL A 109 12.32 -0.45 0.91
C VAL A 109 12.23 0.06 -0.52
N THR A 110 11.96 -0.86 -1.44
CA THR A 110 11.76 -0.54 -2.85
C THR A 110 10.35 -0.94 -3.25
N SER A 111 9.64 -0.06 -3.93
CA SER A 111 8.31 -0.37 -4.46
C SER A 111 8.28 -0.28 -5.98
N PHE A 112 7.48 -1.16 -6.58
CA PHE A 112 7.28 -1.22 -8.02
C PHE A 112 5.78 -1.25 -8.31
N LEU A 113 5.38 -0.53 -9.34
CA LEU A 113 4.00 -0.52 -9.83
C LEU A 113 4.00 -0.89 -11.30
N ASN A 114 3.34 -2.00 -11.63
CA ASN A 114 3.26 -2.52 -13.00
C ASN A 114 4.65 -2.62 -13.66
N GLY A 115 5.64 -3.06 -12.89
CA GLY A 115 7.00 -3.23 -13.36
C GLY A 115 7.89 -1.98 -13.29
N THR A 116 7.34 -0.83 -12.96
CA THR A 116 8.10 0.42 -12.83
C THR A 116 8.48 0.66 -11.38
N GLN A 117 9.78 0.92 -11.12
CA GLN A 117 10.23 1.30 -9.79
C GLN A 117 9.66 2.67 -9.41
N MET A 118 8.91 2.72 -8.32
CA MET A 118 8.28 3.96 -7.86
C MET A 118 9.16 4.71 -6.90
N VAL A 119 9.67 4.03 -5.88
CA VAL A 119 10.59 4.61 -4.89
C VAL A 119 11.62 3.58 -4.47
N ASP A 120 12.70 4.09 -3.88
CA ASP A 120 13.76 3.26 -3.31
C ASP A 120 14.40 3.96 -2.11
#